data_d842e1bc755fa19f7ccda1785df5a28e
#
_entry.id   d842e1bc755fa19f7ccda1785df5a28e
#
_cell.length_a   1.000
_cell.length_b   1.000
_cell.length_c   1.000
_cell.angle_alpha   90.00
_cell.angle_beta   90.00
_cell.angle_gamma   90.00
#
_symmetry.space_group_name_H-M   'P 1'
#
loop_
_entity.id
_entity.type
_entity.pdbx_description
1 polymer ?
#
loop_
_entity_poly.entity_id
_entity_poly.type
_entity_poly.pdbx_seq_one_letter_code
_entity_poly.pdbx_strand_id
1 'polypeptide(L)'
;FISRNVYLNKARIELDKRLLKNYYRNKGYYEVDIASSNVEYSEGEGFILTYTINAGKRYRFRKIFAEVAKELDQSAFVSLEQEFNKVVGDYYSQRKLTSILEKIDRLSEHKELQFINHRVVETLDDDSVEVKIEIFEGEKFTIERLNIVGNSVTNDAVIRGEMIIDEGDPYSALLINKSVNKLKARNIFGKVQSEISEGSSPNLKILKIFFEEKATGEIM
;
A
#
# COMPACT_ATOMS: atom_id res chain seq x y z
N PHE A 1 18.81 -7.20 18.03
CA PHE A 1 17.67 -7.34 18.96
C PHE A 1 17.16 -8.77 18.87
N ILE A 2 17.54 -9.65 19.81
CA ILE A 2 17.01 -11.01 19.92
C ILE A 2 15.76 -10.90 20.79
N SER A 3 14.59 -10.90 20.16
CA SER A 3 13.33 -11.05 20.87
C SER A 3 13.18 -12.53 21.25
N ARG A 4 13.32 -12.85 22.53
CA ARG A 4 12.99 -14.17 23.10
C ARG A 4 11.47 -14.34 23.11
N ASN A 5 10.87 -14.74 22.01
CA ASN A 5 9.48 -15.18 22.02
C ASN A 5 9.42 -16.67 22.31
N VAL A 6 8.87 -17.01 23.44
CA VAL A 6 8.73 -18.39 23.95
C VAL A 6 7.64 -19.18 23.19
N TYR A 7 6.86 -18.53 22.34
CA TYR A 7 5.75 -19.15 21.62
C TYR A 7 5.93 -19.07 20.10
N LEU A 8 5.81 -20.23 19.46
CA LEU A 8 5.75 -20.34 18.00
C LEU A 8 4.39 -19.81 17.53
N ASN A 9 4.40 -18.76 16.68
CA ASN A 9 3.18 -18.19 16.11
C ASN A 9 3.17 -18.39 14.60
N LYS A 10 2.23 -19.19 14.10
CA LYS A 10 2.09 -19.49 12.67
C LYS A 10 1.92 -18.21 11.82
N ALA A 11 1.15 -17.24 12.30
CA ALA A 11 0.96 -15.98 11.59
C ALA A 11 2.28 -15.19 11.43
N ARG A 12 3.19 -15.29 12.42
CA ARG A 12 4.51 -14.67 12.35
C ARG A 12 5.41 -15.38 11.33
N ILE A 13 5.37 -16.71 11.27
CA ILE A 13 6.12 -17.48 10.26
C ILE A 13 5.69 -17.07 8.84
N GLU A 14 4.39 -16.96 8.60
CA GLU A 14 3.87 -16.51 7.29
C GLU A 14 4.25 -15.06 6.98
N LEU A 15 4.27 -14.18 8.00
CA LEU A 15 4.78 -12.83 7.84
C LEU A 15 6.26 -12.83 7.45
N ASP A 16 7.08 -13.60 8.14
CA ASP A 16 8.52 -13.70 7.88
C ASP A 16 8.79 -14.23 6.47
N LYS A 17 8.07 -15.27 6.02
CA LYS A 17 8.14 -15.78 4.64
C LYS A 17 7.83 -14.66 3.63
N ARG A 18 6.78 -13.89 3.85
CA ARG A 18 6.41 -12.77 2.98
C ARG A 18 7.48 -11.68 2.96
N LEU A 19 8.05 -11.35 4.11
CA LEU A 19 9.13 -10.36 4.22
C LEU A 19 10.39 -10.84 3.51
N LEU A 20 10.78 -12.12 3.68
CA LEU A 20 11.90 -12.72 2.95
C LEU A 20 11.66 -12.71 1.44
N LYS A 21 10.47 -13.11 0.98
CA LYS A 21 10.11 -13.07 -0.45
C LYS A 21 10.23 -11.65 -1.01
N ASN A 22 9.71 -10.66 -0.30
CA ASN A 22 9.82 -9.25 -0.69
C ASN A 22 11.27 -8.76 -0.70
N TYR A 23 12.08 -9.18 0.28
CA TYR A 23 13.51 -8.84 0.32
C TYR A 23 14.24 -9.35 -0.92
N TYR A 24 14.07 -10.62 -1.26
CA TYR A 24 14.70 -11.22 -2.44
C TYR A 24 14.20 -10.60 -3.75
N ARG A 25 12.88 -10.38 -3.89
CA ARG A 25 12.32 -9.67 -5.05
C ARG A 25 12.90 -8.28 -5.21
N ASN A 26 13.16 -7.56 -4.13
CA ASN A 26 13.82 -6.25 -4.17
C ASN A 26 15.33 -6.32 -4.54
N LYS A 27 15.90 -7.52 -4.60
CA LYS A 27 17.28 -7.80 -5.05
C LYS A 27 17.35 -8.37 -6.47
N GLY A 28 16.21 -8.46 -7.15
CA GLY A 28 16.11 -8.96 -8.53
C GLY A 28 15.65 -10.40 -8.67
N TYR A 29 15.49 -11.14 -7.59
CA TYR A 29 15.05 -12.53 -7.64
C TYR A 29 13.52 -12.60 -7.75
N TYR A 30 13.03 -12.42 -8.97
CA TYR A 30 11.58 -12.29 -9.25
C TYR A 30 10.80 -13.56 -8.85
N GLU A 31 11.31 -14.72 -9.22
CA GLU A 31 10.68 -16.04 -9.02
C GLU A 31 11.05 -16.70 -7.69
N VAL A 32 11.60 -15.92 -6.74
CA VAL A 32 12.00 -16.49 -5.45
C VAL A 32 10.83 -17.20 -4.77
N ASP A 33 11.12 -18.40 -4.29
CA ASP A 33 10.20 -19.20 -3.50
C ASP A 33 10.79 -19.60 -2.14
N ILE A 34 9.94 -19.61 -1.12
CA ILE A 34 10.30 -20.12 0.21
C ILE A 34 9.79 -21.55 0.30
N ALA A 35 10.66 -22.49 -0.10
CA ALA A 35 10.32 -23.89 -0.31
C ALA A 35 9.85 -24.59 0.99
N SER A 36 10.46 -24.27 2.12
CA SER A 36 10.06 -24.84 3.40
C SER A 36 10.46 -23.94 4.57
N SER A 37 9.80 -24.16 5.71
CA SER A 37 10.24 -23.67 7.01
C SER A 37 10.23 -24.85 7.98
N ASN A 38 11.35 -25.07 8.67
CA ASN A 38 11.49 -26.07 9.70
C ASN A 38 11.65 -25.42 11.06
N VAL A 39 11.06 -26.02 12.07
CA VAL A 39 11.13 -25.55 13.46
C VAL A 39 11.68 -26.68 14.31
N GLU A 40 12.80 -26.43 14.95
CA GLU A 40 13.43 -27.35 15.89
C GLU A 40 13.49 -26.67 17.26
N TYR A 41 13.32 -27.46 18.32
CA TYR A 41 13.55 -27.00 19.68
C TYR A 41 14.93 -27.43 20.13
N SER A 42 15.73 -26.47 20.58
CA SER A 42 17.06 -26.73 21.15
C SER A 42 17.05 -26.32 22.62
N GLU A 43 17.49 -27.22 23.50
CA GLU A 43 17.60 -26.96 24.93
C GLU A 43 18.65 -25.87 25.19
N GLY A 44 18.24 -24.78 25.82
CA GLY A 44 19.07 -23.58 26.06
C GLY A 44 18.97 -22.48 25.01
N GLU A 45 18.64 -22.78 23.75
CA GLU A 45 18.49 -21.79 22.67
C GLU A 45 17.01 -21.51 22.34
N GLY A 46 16.09 -22.45 22.66
CA GLY A 46 14.67 -22.32 22.37
C GLY A 46 14.30 -22.82 20.97
N PHE A 47 13.34 -22.19 20.30
CA PHE A 47 12.92 -22.57 18.95
C PHE A 47 13.84 -21.98 17.88
N ILE A 48 14.42 -22.85 17.06
CA ILE A 48 15.20 -22.49 15.88
C ILE A 48 14.30 -22.64 14.66
N LEU A 49 14.13 -21.54 13.91
CA LEU A 49 13.32 -21.49 12.70
C LEU A 49 14.24 -21.37 11.48
N THR A 50 14.23 -22.38 10.65
CA THR A 50 15.06 -22.47 9.43
C THR A 50 14.18 -22.32 8.20
N TYR A 51 14.53 -21.40 7.29
CA TYR A 51 13.89 -21.23 5.99
C TYR A 51 14.77 -21.76 4.87
N THR A 52 14.20 -22.62 4.02
CA THR A 52 14.84 -23.04 2.77
C THR A 52 14.35 -22.16 1.64
N ILE A 53 15.26 -21.43 1.00
CA ILE A 53 14.94 -20.43 -0.01
C ILE A 53 15.49 -20.88 -1.36
N ASN A 54 14.60 -21.00 -2.35
CA ASN A 54 14.97 -21.12 -3.75
C ASN A 54 14.90 -19.74 -4.40
N ALA A 55 16.04 -19.08 -4.50
CA ALA A 55 16.09 -17.71 -5.02
C ALA A 55 15.90 -17.63 -6.54
N GLY A 56 16.28 -18.69 -7.27
CA GLY A 56 16.28 -18.67 -8.73
C GLY A 56 17.32 -17.71 -9.32
N LYS A 57 17.09 -17.25 -10.54
CA LYS A 57 17.94 -16.27 -11.22
C LYS A 57 17.49 -14.83 -10.95
N ARG A 58 18.37 -13.88 -11.28
CA ARG A 58 18.06 -12.45 -11.15
C ARG A 58 17.55 -11.91 -12.47
N TYR A 59 16.51 -11.10 -12.37
CA TYR A 59 15.84 -10.42 -13.48
C TYR A 59 16.19 -8.93 -13.48
N ARG A 60 16.15 -8.31 -14.69
CA ARG A 60 16.30 -6.87 -14.89
C ARG A 60 15.06 -6.28 -15.53
N PHE A 61 14.78 -5.03 -15.26
CA PHE A 61 13.77 -4.30 -16.03
C PHE A 61 14.28 -4.06 -17.43
N ARG A 62 13.65 -4.71 -18.42
CA ARG A 62 13.96 -4.49 -19.84
C ARG A 62 13.25 -3.27 -20.38
N LYS A 63 11.98 -3.12 -20.04
CA LYS A 63 11.12 -2.04 -20.49
C LYS A 63 10.05 -1.76 -19.45
N ILE A 64 9.77 -0.48 -19.24
CA ILE A 64 8.63 -0.03 -18.45
C ILE A 64 7.93 1.03 -19.29
N PHE A 65 6.62 0.91 -19.47
CA PHE A 65 5.83 1.88 -20.20
C PHE A 65 4.40 1.95 -19.69
N ALA A 66 3.76 3.10 -19.92
CA ALA A 66 2.34 3.27 -19.63
C ALA A 66 1.52 3.15 -20.93
N GLU A 67 0.39 2.48 -20.83
CA GLU A 67 -0.68 2.49 -21.83
C GLU A 67 -1.84 3.28 -21.23
N VAL A 68 -1.99 4.52 -21.67
CA VAL A 68 -2.99 5.45 -21.16
C VAL A 68 -4.25 5.37 -22.02
N ALA A 69 -5.41 5.21 -21.39
CA ALA A 69 -6.69 5.17 -22.07
C ALA A 69 -6.91 6.45 -22.90
N LYS A 70 -7.55 6.30 -24.06
CA LYS A 70 -7.71 7.41 -25.05
C LYS A 70 -8.54 8.57 -24.52
N GLU A 71 -9.39 8.31 -23.53
CA GLU A 71 -10.27 9.27 -22.90
C GLU A 71 -9.54 10.23 -21.96
N LEU A 72 -8.32 9.88 -21.54
CA LEU A 72 -7.49 10.66 -20.65
C LEU A 72 -6.53 11.57 -21.43
N ASP A 73 -6.22 12.73 -20.86
CA ASP A 73 -5.19 13.62 -21.43
C ASP A 73 -3.81 12.98 -21.32
N GLN A 74 -3.29 12.53 -22.47
CA GLN A 74 -1.98 11.88 -22.57
C GLN A 74 -0.84 12.77 -22.05
N SER A 75 -0.97 14.08 -22.17
CA SER A 75 0.09 15.03 -21.81
C SER A 75 0.38 15.02 -20.31
N ALA A 76 -0.61 14.71 -19.46
CA ALA A 76 -0.46 14.60 -18.03
C ALA A 76 0.51 13.49 -17.59
N PHE A 77 0.75 12.49 -18.44
CA PHE A 77 1.54 11.30 -18.12
C PHE A 77 2.96 11.31 -18.75
N VAL A 78 3.30 12.31 -19.54
CA VAL A 78 4.62 12.40 -20.22
C VAL A 78 5.78 12.38 -19.22
N SER A 79 5.61 12.99 -18.05
CA SER A 79 6.64 13.00 -17.01
C SER A 79 6.99 11.61 -16.47
N LEU A 80 6.09 10.64 -16.60
CA LEU A 80 6.32 9.26 -16.15
C LEU A 80 7.41 8.55 -16.96
N GLU A 81 7.58 8.88 -18.24
CA GLU A 81 8.61 8.29 -19.10
C GLU A 81 10.01 8.49 -18.51
N GLN A 82 10.27 9.66 -17.95
CA GLN A 82 11.56 9.93 -17.29
C GLN A 82 11.76 9.03 -16.06
N GLU A 83 10.71 8.74 -15.34
CA GLU A 83 10.77 7.87 -14.16
C GLU A 83 10.98 6.41 -14.57
N PHE A 84 10.35 5.98 -15.65
CA PHE A 84 10.54 4.64 -16.20
C PHE A 84 11.99 4.44 -16.64
N ASN A 85 12.54 5.40 -17.38
CA ASN A 85 13.90 5.33 -17.91
C ASN A 85 14.98 5.30 -16.81
N LYS A 86 14.72 5.86 -15.62
CA LYS A 86 15.64 5.76 -14.47
C LYS A 86 15.80 4.34 -13.93
N VAL A 87 14.83 3.48 -14.20
CA VAL A 87 14.73 2.13 -13.62
C VAL A 87 15.07 1.05 -14.63
N VAL A 88 14.90 1.32 -15.94
CA VAL A 88 15.25 0.38 -17.01
C VAL A 88 16.73 0.03 -16.95
N GLY A 89 17.05 -1.28 -17.07
CA GLY A 89 18.38 -1.85 -16.93
C GLY A 89 18.78 -2.23 -15.50
N ASP A 90 18.12 -1.70 -14.50
CA ASP A 90 18.33 -2.09 -13.10
C ASP A 90 17.80 -3.49 -12.83
N TYR A 91 18.32 -4.11 -11.78
CA TYR A 91 17.70 -5.33 -11.27
C TYR A 91 16.26 -5.07 -10.81
N TYR A 92 15.39 -6.04 -11.10
CA TYR A 92 13.99 -5.99 -10.66
C TYR A 92 13.90 -5.66 -9.17
N SER A 93 12.98 -4.78 -8.85
CA SER A 93 12.68 -4.41 -7.46
C SER A 93 11.22 -4.02 -7.34
N GLN A 94 10.48 -4.75 -6.55
CA GLN A 94 9.08 -4.43 -6.27
C GLN A 94 8.92 -3.04 -5.66
N ARG A 95 9.87 -2.62 -4.80
CA ARG A 95 9.88 -1.28 -4.21
C ARG A 95 10.02 -0.18 -5.27
N LYS A 96 10.88 -0.37 -6.29
CA LYS A 96 11.03 0.59 -7.40
C LYS A 96 9.72 0.72 -8.18
N LEU A 97 9.09 -0.41 -8.49
CA LEU A 97 7.80 -0.43 -9.17
C LEU A 97 6.73 0.26 -8.34
N THR A 98 6.60 -0.08 -7.05
CA THR A 98 5.66 0.61 -6.14
C THR A 98 5.88 2.12 -6.11
N SER A 99 7.15 2.58 -6.08
CA SER A 99 7.45 4.02 -6.13
C SER A 99 6.99 4.71 -7.42
N ILE A 100 7.02 3.99 -8.56
CA ILE A 100 6.47 4.48 -9.81
C ILE A 100 4.93 4.58 -9.73
N LEU A 101 4.28 3.54 -9.21
CA LEU A 101 2.82 3.52 -9.05
C LEU A 101 2.33 4.63 -8.11
N GLU A 102 3.04 4.87 -7.00
CA GLU A 102 2.75 5.99 -6.10
C GLU A 102 2.83 7.36 -6.80
N LYS A 103 3.67 7.51 -7.83
CA LYS A 103 3.70 8.75 -8.62
C LYS A 103 2.48 8.87 -9.52
N ILE A 104 1.99 7.77 -10.09
CA ILE A 104 0.74 7.74 -10.85
C ILE A 104 -0.43 8.10 -9.91
N ASP A 105 -0.47 7.50 -8.72
CA ASP A 105 -1.50 7.79 -7.72
C ASP A 105 -1.55 9.28 -7.34
N ARG A 106 -0.37 9.94 -7.28
CA ARG A 106 -0.32 11.39 -7.00
C ARG A 106 -0.92 12.25 -8.12
N LEU A 107 -0.95 11.77 -9.36
CA LEU A 107 -1.63 12.48 -10.44
C LEU A 107 -3.14 12.56 -10.19
N SER A 108 -3.72 11.60 -9.46
CA SER A 108 -5.13 11.62 -9.07
C SER A 108 -5.50 12.76 -8.10
N GLU A 109 -4.50 13.46 -7.52
CA GLU A 109 -4.74 14.64 -6.71
C GLU A 109 -5.18 15.86 -7.56
N HIS A 110 -4.93 15.84 -8.88
CA HIS A 110 -5.43 16.84 -9.80
C HIS A 110 -6.91 16.56 -10.13
N LYS A 111 -7.76 17.60 -10.09
CA LYS A 111 -9.21 17.46 -10.28
C LYS A 111 -9.60 16.72 -11.57
N GLU A 112 -8.84 16.89 -12.65
CA GLU A 112 -9.09 16.27 -13.94
C GLU A 112 -8.75 14.77 -13.98
N LEU A 113 -7.93 14.30 -13.03
CA LEU A 113 -7.42 12.92 -12.98
C LEU A 113 -7.85 12.17 -11.72
N GLN A 114 -8.78 12.71 -10.95
CA GLN A 114 -9.18 12.18 -9.63
C GLN A 114 -9.76 10.76 -9.66
N PHE A 115 -10.18 10.28 -10.82
CA PHE A 115 -10.75 8.94 -11.01
C PHE A 115 -9.83 7.99 -11.78
N ILE A 116 -8.56 8.36 -12.00
CA ILE A 116 -7.64 7.42 -12.65
C ILE A 116 -7.40 6.20 -11.77
N ASN A 117 -7.24 5.08 -12.43
CA ASN A 117 -6.83 3.82 -11.83
C ASN A 117 -5.71 3.23 -12.67
N HIS A 118 -4.97 2.28 -12.14
CA HIS A 118 -3.93 1.61 -12.87
C HIS A 118 -3.92 0.10 -12.63
N ARG A 119 -3.45 -0.64 -13.63
CA ARG A 119 -3.18 -2.07 -13.55
C ARG A 119 -1.81 -2.37 -14.09
N VAL A 120 -1.05 -3.19 -13.37
CA VAL A 120 0.29 -3.60 -13.78
C VAL A 120 0.22 -4.97 -14.42
N VAL A 121 0.85 -5.10 -15.58
CA VAL A 121 1.07 -6.37 -16.27
C VAL A 121 2.57 -6.58 -16.40
N GLU A 122 3.09 -7.60 -15.75
CA GLU A 122 4.49 -8.01 -15.79
C GLU A 122 4.64 -9.21 -16.71
N THR A 123 5.53 -9.11 -17.69
CA THR A 123 5.84 -10.20 -18.63
C THR A 123 7.31 -10.58 -18.48
N LEU A 124 7.57 -11.84 -18.22
CA LEU A 124 8.93 -12.38 -18.12
C LEU A 124 9.43 -12.81 -19.50
N ASP A 125 10.68 -12.48 -19.78
CA ASP A 125 11.37 -12.88 -21.00
C ASP A 125 12.84 -13.14 -20.65
N ASP A 126 13.22 -14.39 -20.67
CA ASP A 126 14.49 -14.92 -20.20
C ASP A 126 14.88 -14.40 -18.80
N ASP A 127 15.89 -13.54 -18.66
CA ASP A 127 16.34 -12.94 -17.40
C ASP A 127 15.83 -11.48 -17.22
N SER A 128 14.80 -11.10 -17.96
CA SER A 128 14.27 -9.75 -17.94
C SER A 128 12.77 -9.69 -17.71
N VAL A 129 12.31 -8.54 -17.23
CA VAL A 129 10.90 -8.21 -16.98
C VAL A 129 10.51 -7.01 -17.82
N GLU A 130 9.46 -7.16 -18.60
CA GLU A 130 8.75 -6.03 -19.21
C GLU A 130 7.55 -5.67 -18.36
N VAL A 131 7.39 -4.40 -18.04
CA VAL A 131 6.29 -3.90 -17.21
C VAL A 131 5.43 -2.96 -18.05
N LYS A 132 4.19 -3.33 -18.25
CA LYS A 132 3.14 -2.48 -18.80
C LYS A 132 2.25 -1.97 -17.68
N ILE A 133 2.06 -0.67 -17.61
CA ILE A 133 1.15 -0.03 -16.66
C ILE A 133 -0.02 0.53 -17.47
N GLU A 134 -1.16 -0.11 -17.36
CA GLU A 134 -2.40 0.34 -17.99
C GLU A 134 -3.05 1.39 -17.09
N ILE A 135 -3.23 2.61 -17.60
CA ILE A 135 -3.85 3.73 -16.87
C ILE A 135 -5.19 4.02 -17.53
N PHE A 136 -6.26 3.99 -16.76
CA PHE A 136 -7.62 4.14 -17.25
C PHE A 136 -8.49 4.89 -16.24
N GLU A 137 -9.63 5.42 -16.69
CA GLU A 137 -10.62 5.99 -15.81
C GLU A 137 -11.34 4.86 -15.06
N GLY A 138 -11.24 4.88 -13.74
CA GLY A 138 -11.94 3.96 -12.86
C GLY A 138 -13.41 4.34 -12.64
N GLU A 139 -14.11 3.53 -11.85
CA GLU A 139 -15.46 3.86 -11.44
C GLU A 139 -15.48 5.14 -10.60
N LYS A 140 -16.44 6.02 -10.88
CA LYS A 140 -16.64 7.29 -10.18
C LYS A 140 -17.51 7.06 -8.96
N PHE A 141 -16.87 6.98 -7.80
CA PHE A 141 -17.58 6.94 -6.53
C PHE A 141 -17.49 8.30 -5.83
N THR A 142 -18.52 8.62 -5.08
CA THR A 142 -18.58 9.83 -4.24
C THR A 142 -18.79 9.42 -2.79
N ILE A 143 -18.18 10.12 -1.85
CA ILE A 143 -18.41 9.92 -0.42
C ILE A 143 -19.80 10.46 -0.06
N GLU A 144 -20.72 9.56 0.23
CA GLU A 144 -22.06 9.92 0.68
C GLU A 144 -22.05 10.41 2.11
N ARG A 145 -21.28 9.74 2.96
CA ARG A 145 -21.24 10.02 4.40
C ARG A 145 -19.88 9.71 4.98
N LEU A 146 -19.43 10.56 5.89
CA LEU A 146 -18.26 10.39 6.73
C LEU A 146 -18.70 10.12 8.18
N ASN A 147 -18.59 8.87 8.63
CA ASN A 147 -18.92 8.46 9.98
C ASN A 147 -17.66 8.40 10.84
N ILE A 148 -17.67 9.12 11.94
CA ILE A 148 -16.60 9.13 12.95
C ILE A 148 -17.08 8.28 14.15
N VAL A 149 -16.28 7.32 14.59
CA VAL A 149 -16.65 6.35 15.63
C VAL A 149 -15.52 6.20 16.64
N GLY A 150 -15.86 6.25 17.92
CA GLY A 150 -14.91 6.05 19.03
C GLY A 150 -14.28 7.34 19.58
N ASN A 151 -14.73 8.51 19.11
CA ASN A 151 -14.35 9.82 19.64
C ASN A 151 -15.22 10.18 20.84
N SER A 152 -14.90 9.67 22.04
CA SER A 152 -15.68 9.90 23.26
C SER A 152 -15.40 11.28 23.89
N VAL A 153 -14.19 11.81 23.71
CA VAL A 153 -13.73 13.09 24.27
C VAL A 153 -13.49 14.12 23.18
N THR A 154 -12.90 13.70 22.06
CA THR A 154 -12.57 14.61 20.94
C THR A 154 -13.82 15.00 20.15
N ASN A 155 -14.04 16.30 19.95
CA ASN A 155 -15.18 16.79 19.18
C ASN A 155 -15.07 16.36 17.70
N ASP A 156 -16.20 15.92 17.13
CA ASP A 156 -16.31 15.49 15.73
C ASP A 156 -15.79 16.56 14.73
N ALA A 157 -16.10 17.83 14.98
CA ALA A 157 -15.67 18.95 14.14
C ALA A 157 -14.12 19.07 14.07
N VAL A 158 -13.41 18.72 15.15
CA VAL A 158 -11.95 18.76 15.19
C VAL A 158 -11.39 17.64 14.28
N ILE A 159 -11.99 16.48 14.33
CA ILE A 159 -11.56 15.33 13.49
C ILE A 159 -11.85 15.64 12.02
N ARG A 160 -13.06 16.13 11.70
CA ARG A 160 -13.41 16.53 10.33
C ARG A 160 -12.49 17.63 9.79
N GLY A 161 -12.09 18.59 10.60
CA GLY A 161 -11.14 19.65 10.20
C GLY A 161 -9.73 19.14 9.86
N GLU A 162 -9.37 17.94 10.29
CA GLU A 162 -8.10 17.29 9.93
C GLU A 162 -8.21 16.38 8.70
N MET A 163 -9.43 16.03 8.29
CA MET A 163 -9.65 15.24 7.08
C MET A 163 -9.34 16.08 5.83
N ILE A 164 -8.81 15.44 4.81
CA ILE A 164 -8.54 16.02 3.49
C ILE A 164 -9.72 15.74 2.54
N ILE A 165 -10.53 14.76 2.89
CA ILE A 165 -11.71 14.32 2.14
C ILE A 165 -12.94 14.43 3.03
N ASP A 166 -14.07 14.85 2.47
CA ASP A 166 -15.34 15.02 3.19
C ASP A 166 -16.52 14.46 2.37
N GLU A 167 -17.71 14.58 2.93
CA GLU A 167 -18.98 14.19 2.27
C GLU A 167 -19.18 15.02 0.99
N GLY A 168 -19.58 14.36 -0.08
CA GLY A 168 -19.71 14.94 -1.42
C GLY A 168 -18.44 14.91 -2.27
N ASP A 169 -17.29 14.63 -1.67
CA ASP A 169 -16.03 14.53 -2.42
C ASP A 169 -15.94 13.21 -3.22
N PRO A 170 -15.19 13.21 -4.32
CA PRO A 170 -14.82 12.00 -5.00
C PRO A 170 -14.08 11.04 -4.08
N TYR A 171 -14.41 9.75 -4.13
CA TYR A 171 -13.67 8.73 -3.41
C TYR A 171 -12.22 8.66 -3.90
N SER A 172 -11.29 8.77 -2.98
CA SER A 172 -9.86 8.60 -3.23
C SER A 172 -9.20 7.85 -2.08
N ALA A 173 -8.75 6.62 -2.34
CA ALA A 173 -8.01 5.83 -1.35
C ALA A 173 -6.74 6.55 -0.88
N LEU A 174 -6.09 7.31 -1.78
CA LEU A 174 -4.91 8.11 -1.46
C LEU A 174 -5.23 9.22 -0.45
N LEU A 175 -6.29 10.01 -0.69
CA LEU A 175 -6.68 11.10 0.20
C LEU A 175 -7.18 10.59 1.56
N ILE A 176 -7.89 9.45 1.56
CA ILE A 176 -8.29 8.76 2.79
C ILE A 176 -7.06 8.36 3.62
N ASN A 177 -6.08 7.70 2.99
CA ASN A 177 -4.85 7.30 3.66
C ASN A 177 -4.05 8.50 4.18
N LYS A 178 -3.97 9.60 3.43
CA LYS A 178 -3.35 10.85 3.88
C LYS A 178 -4.08 11.43 5.09
N SER A 179 -5.41 11.45 5.08
CA SER A 179 -6.24 11.89 6.22
C SER A 179 -5.96 11.05 7.46
N VAL A 180 -5.99 9.72 7.32
CA VAL A 180 -5.69 8.79 8.42
C VAL A 180 -4.28 9.01 8.98
N ASN A 181 -3.28 9.19 8.12
CA ASN A 181 -1.91 9.45 8.55
C ASN A 181 -1.76 10.81 9.25
N LYS A 182 -2.47 11.85 8.78
CA LYS A 182 -2.51 13.16 9.43
C LYS A 182 -3.12 13.07 10.83
N LEU A 183 -4.21 12.32 10.99
CA LEU A 183 -4.85 12.07 12.28
C LEU A 183 -3.93 11.28 13.23
N LYS A 184 -3.24 10.24 12.74
CA LYS A 184 -2.25 9.49 13.52
C LYS A 184 -1.09 10.38 14.00
N ALA A 185 -0.65 11.32 13.18
CA ALA A 185 0.45 12.24 13.49
C ALA A 185 0.11 13.21 14.64
N ARG A 186 -1.17 13.46 14.93
CA ARG A 186 -1.61 14.26 16.08
C ARG A 186 -1.28 13.63 17.43
N ASN A 187 -1.01 12.32 17.45
CA ASN A 187 -0.60 11.56 18.65
C ASN A 187 -1.58 11.59 19.84
N ILE A 188 -2.78 12.10 19.65
CA ILE A 188 -3.88 12.08 20.64
C ILE A 188 -4.72 10.81 20.56
N PHE A 189 -4.56 10.05 19.46
CA PHE A 189 -5.25 8.78 19.24
C PHE A 189 -4.28 7.60 19.40
N GLY A 190 -4.75 6.53 20.03
CA GLY A 190 -4.01 5.25 20.14
C GLY A 190 -4.04 4.48 18.84
N LYS A 191 -5.20 4.47 18.19
CA LYS A 191 -5.43 3.79 16.92
C LYS A 191 -6.35 4.63 16.04
N VAL A 192 -6.07 4.65 14.74
CA VAL A 192 -6.93 5.26 13.72
C VAL A 192 -7.00 4.29 12.55
N GLN A 193 -8.22 3.91 12.16
CA GLN A 193 -8.47 3.00 11.02
C GLN A 193 -9.61 3.56 10.17
N SER A 194 -9.58 3.26 8.88
CA SER A 194 -10.67 3.58 7.96
C SER A 194 -11.28 2.31 7.38
N GLU A 195 -12.57 2.35 7.14
CA GLU A 195 -13.35 1.32 6.46
C GLU A 195 -14.25 1.99 5.44
N ILE A 196 -14.40 1.35 4.28
CA ILE A 196 -15.32 1.78 3.22
C ILE A 196 -16.45 0.75 3.13
N SER A 197 -17.67 1.24 3.07
CA SER A 197 -18.85 0.42 2.79
C SER A 197 -19.69 1.03 1.67
N GLU A 198 -20.58 0.23 1.10
CA GLU A 198 -21.53 0.70 0.10
C GLU A 198 -22.46 1.77 0.69
N GLY A 199 -22.79 2.76 -0.14
CA GLY A 199 -23.75 3.81 0.19
C GLY A 199 -25.18 3.46 -0.21
N SER A 200 -26.04 4.47 -0.27
CA SER A 200 -27.46 4.32 -0.64
C SER A 200 -27.68 4.00 -2.13
N SER A 201 -26.65 4.19 -2.97
CA SER A 201 -26.65 3.80 -4.39
C SER A 201 -25.28 3.28 -4.83
N PRO A 202 -25.18 2.57 -5.99
CA PRO A 202 -23.95 1.93 -6.44
C PRO A 202 -22.74 2.86 -6.55
N ASN A 203 -22.96 4.16 -6.84
CA ASN A 203 -21.88 5.14 -7.01
C ASN A 203 -21.54 5.88 -5.73
N LEU A 204 -22.18 5.54 -4.61
CA LEU A 204 -21.98 6.17 -3.32
C LEU A 204 -21.25 5.25 -2.36
N LYS A 205 -20.33 5.81 -1.58
CA LYS A 205 -19.57 5.10 -0.56
C LYS A 205 -19.69 5.80 0.78
N ILE A 206 -19.73 5.00 1.85
CA ILE A 206 -19.70 5.50 3.22
C ILE A 206 -18.29 5.27 3.76
N LEU A 207 -17.62 6.35 4.14
CA LEU A 207 -16.33 6.31 4.83
C LEU A 207 -16.55 6.29 6.34
N LYS A 208 -16.05 5.27 7.01
CA LYS A 208 -16.03 5.18 8.47
C LYS A 208 -14.60 5.33 8.96
N ILE A 209 -14.38 6.19 9.94
CA ILE A 209 -13.11 6.35 10.64
C ILE A 209 -13.29 5.93 12.09
N PHE A 210 -12.53 4.92 12.50
CA PHE A 210 -12.54 4.38 13.85
C PHE A 210 -11.36 4.94 14.63
N PHE A 211 -11.64 5.38 15.87
CA PHE A 211 -10.65 5.93 16.78
C PHE A 211 -10.63 5.13 18.09
N GLU A 212 -9.43 4.92 18.62
CA GLU A 212 -9.20 4.62 20.03
C GLU A 212 -8.48 5.82 20.64
N GLU A 213 -9.13 6.54 21.53
CA GLU A 213 -8.52 7.69 22.19
C GLU A 213 -7.47 7.24 23.20
N LYS A 214 -6.39 7.99 23.32
CA LYS A 214 -5.41 7.78 24.39
C LYS A 214 -5.93 8.45 25.66
N ALA A 215 -5.74 7.80 26.80
CA ALA A 215 -5.90 8.46 28.08
C ALA A 215 -4.83 9.56 28.22
N THR A 216 -5.22 10.81 27.98
CA THR A 216 -4.32 11.98 28.04
C THR A 216 -4.25 12.61 29.43
N GLY A 217 -4.83 12.00 30.47
CA GLY A 217 -4.85 12.46 31.85
C GLY A 217 -3.85 11.72 32.72
N GLU A 218 -2.62 12.22 32.85
CA GLU A 218 -1.91 12.07 34.13
C GLU A 218 -2.49 13.10 35.08
N ILE A 219 -3.29 12.61 36.05
CA ILE A 219 -3.63 13.40 37.23
C ILE A 219 -2.36 13.39 38.06
N MET A 220 -1.68 14.54 38.14
CA MET A 220 -0.67 14.81 39.16
C MET A 220 -1.36 15.05 40.50
#